data_10e2c4f780aa37460c82cccdca3d3b88
#
_entry.id   10e2c4f780aa37460c82cccdca3d3b88
#
_cell.length_a   1.000
_cell.length_b   1.000
_cell.length_c   1.000
_cell.angle_alpha   90.00
_cell.angle_beta   90.00
_cell.angle_gamma   90.00
#
_symmetry.space_group_name_H-M   'P 1'
#
loop_
_entity.id
_entity.type
_entity.pdbx_description
1 polymer ?
#
loop_
_entity_poly.entity_id
_entity_poly.type
_entity_poly.pdbx_seq_one_letter_code
_entity_poly.pdbx_strand_id
1 'polypeptide(L)'
;MSAKQNPIRLSSRFLGQYRWVLYTVYMGVFGWIVFASFIRGWTTVIFHCGVYGWILYLLIRMISKLHRVSFDDDFLYVYMRKQDYIIPLENIESVEIESLGGVYKVNLYHPEQLGKEFYFKTSLLYPLNAKKMDALVNVLRKKIDLAKSRRQTFQRNALMS
;
A
#
# COMPACT_ATOMS: atom_id res chain seq x y z
N MET A 1 7.58 -12.07 -30.43
CA MET A 1 7.56 -12.68 -29.08
C MET A 1 8.21 -11.69 -28.13
N SER A 2 7.42 -10.92 -27.36
CA SER A 2 7.95 -9.98 -26.38
C SER A 2 8.51 -10.76 -25.19
N ALA A 3 9.77 -10.53 -24.86
CA ALA A 3 10.40 -11.15 -23.69
C ALA A 3 9.58 -10.77 -22.44
N LYS A 4 9.01 -11.76 -21.78
CA LYS A 4 8.24 -11.62 -20.56
C LYS A 4 9.16 -11.04 -19.48
N GLN A 5 9.16 -9.73 -19.33
CA GLN A 5 9.95 -9.07 -18.30
C GLN A 5 9.44 -9.49 -16.93
N ASN A 6 10.36 -9.87 -16.05
CA ASN A 6 9.99 -10.21 -14.68
C ASN A 6 9.40 -8.96 -13.98
N PRO A 7 8.23 -9.05 -13.35
CA PRO A 7 7.58 -7.90 -12.72
C PRO A 7 8.47 -7.28 -11.63
N ILE A 8 8.62 -5.98 -11.68
CA ILE A 8 9.37 -5.19 -10.69
C ILE A 8 8.53 -5.10 -9.42
N ARG A 9 9.07 -5.56 -8.31
CA ARG A 9 8.39 -5.52 -7.02
C ARG A 9 8.50 -4.12 -6.39
N LEU A 10 7.36 -3.50 -6.11
CA LEU A 10 7.27 -2.23 -5.38
C LEU A 10 7.17 -2.43 -3.88
N SER A 11 6.45 -3.44 -3.44
CA SER A 11 6.18 -3.65 -2.02
C SER A 11 7.14 -4.65 -1.39
N SER A 12 7.45 -4.44 -0.10
CA SER A 12 8.30 -5.32 0.69
C SER A 12 7.74 -6.76 0.75
N ARG A 13 8.63 -7.76 0.56
CA ARG A 13 8.31 -9.18 0.70
C ARG A 13 7.83 -9.54 2.11
N PHE A 14 8.29 -8.78 3.09
CA PHE A 14 8.05 -9.02 4.52
C PHE A 14 6.80 -8.31 5.08
N LEU A 15 5.97 -7.71 4.24
CA LEU A 15 4.77 -6.97 4.70
C LEU A 15 3.83 -7.84 5.56
N GLY A 16 3.73 -9.14 5.26
CA GLY A 16 2.93 -10.09 6.05
C GLY A 16 3.52 -10.36 7.44
N GLN A 17 4.84 -10.58 7.51
CA GLN A 17 5.54 -10.83 8.78
C GLN A 17 5.58 -9.58 9.65
N TYR A 18 5.74 -8.41 9.04
CA TYR A 18 5.70 -7.12 9.73
C TYR A 18 4.40 -6.89 10.49
N ARG A 19 3.26 -7.30 9.93
CA ARG A 19 1.97 -7.22 10.62
C ARG A 19 2.00 -7.97 11.95
N TRP A 20 2.51 -9.19 11.94
CA TRP A 20 2.63 -10.02 13.15
C TRP A 20 3.58 -9.42 14.18
N VAL A 21 4.76 -8.98 13.75
CA VAL A 21 5.74 -8.32 14.62
C VAL A 21 5.12 -7.07 15.26
N LEU A 22 4.44 -6.24 14.48
CA LEU A 22 3.81 -5.02 14.95
C LEU A 22 2.71 -5.30 15.98
N TYR A 23 1.86 -6.30 15.73
CA TYR A 23 0.84 -6.72 16.68
C TYR A 23 1.43 -7.29 17.96
N THR A 24 2.47 -8.11 17.88
CA THR A 24 3.12 -8.70 19.05
C THR A 24 3.76 -7.61 19.92
N VAL A 25 4.49 -6.68 19.32
CA VAL A 25 5.10 -5.54 20.03
C VAL A 25 4.02 -4.67 20.68
N TYR A 26 2.97 -4.33 19.91
CA TYR A 26 1.88 -3.51 20.44
C TYR A 26 1.17 -4.19 21.61
N MET A 27 0.85 -5.48 21.48
CA MET A 27 0.19 -6.26 22.56
C MET A 27 1.09 -6.38 23.78
N GLY A 28 2.40 -6.52 23.62
CA GLY A 28 3.36 -6.51 24.73
C GLY A 28 3.37 -5.19 25.49
N VAL A 29 3.48 -4.07 24.76
CA VAL A 29 3.44 -2.72 25.34
C VAL A 29 2.09 -2.44 26.00
N PHE A 30 1.00 -2.78 25.34
CA PHE A 30 -0.36 -2.63 25.88
C PHE A 30 -0.54 -3.43 27.18
N GLY A 31 -0.14 -4.71 27.19
CA GLY A 31 -0.21 -5.56 28.39
C GLY A 31 0.60 -4.98 29.55
N TRP A 32 1.80 -4.46 29.26
CA TRP A 32 2.63 -3.80 30.28
C TRP A 32 1.93 -2.54 30.83
N ILE A 33 1.36 -1.70 30.01
CA ILE A 33 0.68 -0.47 30.45
C ILE A 33 -0.56 -0.79 31.26
N VAL A 34 -1.36 -1.78 30.84
CA VAL A 34 -2.53 -2.24 31.64
C VAL A 34 -2.10 -2.78 32.98
N PHE A 35 -1.07 -3.62 33.05
CA PHE A 35 -0.52 -4.13 34.28
C PHE A 35 -0.06 -3.00 35.22
N ALA A 36 0.72 -2.05 34.69
CA ALA A 36 1.18 -0.90 35.48
C ALA A 36 0.02 0.00 35.97
N SER A 37 -1.07 0.09 35.18
CA SER A 37 -2.25 0.86 35.54
C SER A 37 -3.08 0.21 36.63
N PHE A 38 -3.03 -1.12 36.75
CA PHE A 38 -3.75 -1.85 37.78
C PHE A 38 -3.33 -1.41 39.20
N ILE A 39 -2.05 -1.07 39.37
CA ILE A 39 -1.48 -0.57 40.64
C ILE A 39 -2.05 0.82 40.99
N ARG A 40 -2.48 1.62 39.97
CA ARG A 40 -2.97 2.99 40.15
C ARG A 40 -4.49 3.10 40.31
N GLY A 41 -5.23 2.03 40.09
CA GLY A 41 -6.69 1.97 40.27
C GLY A 41 -7.48 1.75 38.98
N TRP A 42 -8.69 1.28 39.12
CA TRP A 42 -9.58 0.85 38.01
C TRP A 42 -9.91 1.93 36.99
N THR A 43 -10.06 3.19 37.42
CA THR A 43 -10.33 4.31 36.50
C THR A 43 -9.20 4.50 35.52
N THR A 44 -7.96 4.36 35.96
CA THR A 44 -6.77 4.47 35.10
C THR A 44 -6.70 3.32 34.10
N VAL A 45 -7.09 2.11 34.51
CA VAL A 45 -7.16 0.93 33.61
C VAL A 45 -8.16 1.18 32.49
N ILE A 46 -9.39 1.61 32.83
CA ILE A 46 -10.45 1.86 31.85
C ILE A 46 -10.00 2.92 30.83
N PHE A 47 -9.40 4.01 31.30
CA PHE A 47 -8.90 5.08 30.42
C PHE A 47 -7.83 4.54 29.44
N HIS A 48 -6.83 3.81 29.92
CA HIS A 48 -5.78 3.25 29.06
C HIS A 48 -6.33 2.21 28.10
N CYS A 49 -7.22 1.34 28.53
CA CYS A 49 -7.88 0.37 27.64
C CYS A 49 -8.64 1.08 26.50
N GLY A 50 -9.35 2.17 26.79
CA GLY A 50 -10.06 2.96 25.78
C GLY A 50 -9.10 3.60 24.77
N VAL A 51 -8.10 4.32 25.24
CA VAL A 51 -7.13 5.02 24.38
C VAL A 51 -6.32 4.04 23.52
N TYR A 52 -5.72 3.02 24.13
CA TYR A 52 -4.90 2.06 23.39
C TYR A 52 -5.73 1.14 22.53
N GLY A 53 -6.95 0.77 22.92
CA GLY A 53 -7.89 0.04 22.08
C GLY A 53 -8.26 0.82 20.83
N TRP A 54 -8.49 2.13 20.96
CA TRP A 54 -8.73 3.02 19.82
C TRP A 54 -7.53 3.09 18.87
N ILE A 55 -6.33 3.27 19.41
CA ILE A 55 -5.08 3.29 18.61
C ILE A 55 -4.90 1.95 17.88
N LEU A 56 -5.13 0.83 18.54
CA LEU A 56 -5.06 -0.51 17.94
C LEU A 56 -6.06 -0.65 16.78
N TYR A 57 -7.28 -0.21 16.96
CA TYR A 57 -8.31 -0.20 15.91
C TYR A 57 -7.85 0.58 14.67
N LEU A 58 -7.29 1.79 14.88
CA LEU A 58 -6.77 2.62 13.77
C LEU A 58 -5.60 1.94 13.06
N LEU A 59 -4.68 1.33 13.80
CA LEU A 59 -3.54 0.58 13.24
C LEU A 59 -4.02 -0.61 12.41
N ILE A 60 -4.95 -1.42 12.91
CA ILE A 60 -5.52 -2.55 12.18
C ILE A 60 -6.18 -2.06 10.89
N ARG A 61 -7.00 -1.02 10.97
CA ARG A 61 -7.68 -0.41 9.81
C ARG A 61 -6.68 0.08 8.76
N MET A 62 -5.62 0.76 9.17
CA MET A 62 -4.60 1.27 8.26
C MET A 62 -3.82 0.12 7.59
N ILE A 63 -3.37 -0.88 8.38
CA ILE A 63 -2.56 -1.99 7.87
C ILE A 63 -3.39 -2.92 6.98
N SER A 64 -4.69 -3.10 7.26
CA SER A 64 -5.57 -3.96 6.45
C SER A 64 -5.76 -3.47 5.02
N LYS A 65 -5.65 -2.16 4.80
CA LYS A 65 -5.74 -1.52 3.48
C LYS A 65 -4.47 -1.63 2.64
N LEU A 66 -3.34 -2.06 3.22
CA LEU A 66 -2.08 -2.17 2.50
C LEU A 66 -2.01 -3.45 1.69
N HIS A 67 -1.79 -3.32 0.38
CA HIS A 67 -1.63 -4.42 -0.54
C HIS A 67 -0.18 -4.59 -0.99
N ARG A 68 0.17 -5.81 -1.41
CA ARG A 68 1.45 -6.07 -2.07
C ARG A 68 1.29 -5.76 -3.54
N VAL A 69 2.26 -5.05 -4.12
CA VAL A 69 2.17 -4.58 -5.49
C VAL A 69 3.48 -4.86 -6.23
N SER A 70 3.36 -5.30 -7.47
CA SER A 70 4.42 -5.32 -8.46
C SER A 70 3.91 -4.80 -9.79
N PHE A 71 4.78 -4.40 -10.70
CA PHE A 71 4.39 -3.90 -12.01
C PHE A 71 5.37 -4.37 -13.10
N ASP A 72 4.87 -4.39 -14.33
CA ASP A 72 5.68 -4.54 -15.54
C ASP A 72 5.46 -3.36 -16.49
N ASP A 73 5.59 -3.55 -17.79
CA ASP A 73 5.47 -2.49 -18.79
C ASP A 73 4.02 -2.08 -19.08
N ASP A 74 3.05 -2.97 -18.83
CA ASP A 74 1.66 -2.78 -19.22
C ASP A 74 0.68 -2.92 -18.05
N PHE A 75 1.07 -3.65 -16.99
CA PHE A 75 0.16 -4.01 -15.89
C PHE A 75 0.74 -3.76 -14.50
N LEU A 76 -0.15 -3.44 -13.59
CA LEU A 76 0.08 -3.42 -12.15
C LEU A 76 -0.58 -4.65 -11.51
N TYR A 77 0.19 -5.42 -10.76
CA TYR A 77 -0.26 -6.64 -10.08
C TYR A 77 -0.45 -6.33 -8.60
N VAL A 78 -1.67 -6.55 -8.10
CA VAL A 78 -2.02 -6.37 -6.69
C VAL A 78 -2.29 -7.73 -6.07
N TYR A 79 -1.43 -8.13 -5.14
CA TYR A 79 -1.49 -9.44 -4.50
C TYR A 79 -2.35 -9.40 -3.25
N MET A 80 -3.43 -10.16 -3.26
CA MET A 80 -4.29 -10.39 -2.10
C MET A 80 -4.22 -11.85 -1.63
N ARG A 81 -4.74 -12.11 -0.42
CA ARG A 81 -4.74 -13.47 0.16
C ARG A 81 -5.50 -14.50 -0.66
N LYS A 82 -6.57 -14.10 -1.36
CA LYS A 82 -7.48 -15.01 -2.06
C LYS A 82 -7.38 -14.92 -3.57
N GLN A 83 -6.97 -13.80 -4.10
CA GLN A 83 -6.98 -13.54 -5.54
C GLN A 83 -5.98 -12.43 -5.88
N ASP A 84 -5.28 -12.59 -6.99
CA ASP A 84 -4.40 -11.56 -7.53
C ASP A 84 -5.17 -10.74 -8.56
N TYR A 85 -5.01 -9.42 -8.52
CA TYR A 85 -5.66 -8.49 -9.43
C TYR A 85 -4.63 -7.93 -10.40
N ILE A 86 -5.02 -7.86 -11.67
CA ILE A 86 -4.21 -7.31 -12.75
C ILE A 86 -4.89 -6.04 -13.23
N ILE A 87 -4.24 -4.90 -13.05
CA ILE A 87 -4.77 -3.58 -13.39
C ILE A 87 -3.93 -3.03 -14.53
N PRO A 88 -4.54 -2.68 -15.69
CA PRO A 88 -3.81 -2.01 -16.77
C PRO A 88 -3.25 -0.67 -16.29
N LEU A 89 -1.99 -0.36 -16.64
CA LEU A 89 -1.36 0.92 -16.24
C LEU A 89 -2.13 2.14 -16.75
N GLU A 90 -2.81 2.01 -17.89
CA GLU A 90 -3.66 3.06 -18.46
C GLU A 90 -4.91 3.40 -17.62
N ASN A 91 -5.36 2.47 -16.74
CA ASN A 91 -6.48 2.69 -15.82
C ASN A 91 -6.04 3.42 -14.53
N ILE A 92 -4.75 3.66 -14.34
CA ILE A 92 -4.25 4.37 -13.17
C ILE A 92 -4.33 5.88 -13.43
N GLU A 93 -5.10 6.58 -12.61
CA GLU A 93 -5.24 8.04 -12.67
C GLU A 93 -4.01 8.72 -12.07
N SER A 94 -3.68 8.40 -10.82
CA SER A 94 -2.53 8.97 -10.11
C SER A 94 -1.92 7.99 -9.10
N VAL A 95 -0.65 8.24 -8.76
CA VAL A 95 0.06 7.58 -7.67
C VAL A 95 0.65 8.65 -6.78
N GLU A 96 0.10 8.79 -5.58
CA GLU A 96 0.44 9.86 -4.65
C GLU A 96 1.01 9.30 -3.35
N ILE A 97 1.82 10.09 -2.67
CA ILE A 97 2.29 9.75 -1.33
C ILE A 97 1.23 10.19 -0.31
N GLU A 98 0.70 9.24 0.45
CA GLU A 98 -0.35 9.52 1.45
C GLU A 98 0.24 9.86 2.82
N SER A 99 1.39 9.29 3.14
CA SER A 99 2.00 9.52 4.44
C SER A 99 3.52 9.47 4.40
N LEU A 100 4.15 10.15 5.37
CA LEU A 100 5.60 10.13 5.61
C LEU A 100 6.16 8.73 5.87
N GLY A 101 5.29 7.75 6.12
CA GLY A 101 5.67 6.34 6.30
C GLY A 101 5.91 5.55 5.00
N GLY A 102 5.94 6.20 3.83
CA GLY A 102 6.12 5.53 2.54
C GLY A 102 4.91 4.71 2.09
N VAL A 103 3.73 5.16 2.48
CA VAL A 103 2.45 4.65 1.99
C VAL A 103 2.04 5.47 0.78
N TYR A 104 1.75 4.78 -0.31
CA TYR A 104 1.28 5.38 -1.56
C TYR A 104 -0.17 5.00 -1.80
N LYS A 105 -0.93 5.98 -2.26
CA LYS A 105 -2.31 5.85 -2.72
C LYS A 105 -2.29 5.77 -4.24
N VAL A 106 -3.00 4.80 -4.79
CA VAL A 106 -3.25 4.66 -6.22
C VAL A 106 -4.71 4.97 -6.47
N ASN A 107 -5.00 5.92 -7.34
CA ASN A 107 -6.33 6.24 -7.81
C ASN A 107 -6.53 5.65 -9.21
N LEU A 108 -7.72 5.11 -9.47
CA LEU A 108 -8.10 4.51 -10.75
C LEU A 108 -9.17 5.36 -11.44
N TYR A 109 -9.10 5.45 -12.78
CA TYR A 109 -10.16 6.06 -13.58
C TYR A 109 -11.47 5.28 -13.49
N HIS A 110 -11.38 3.97 -13.65
CA HIS A 110 -12.52 3.06 -13.55
C HIS A 110 -12.37 2.20 -12.30
N PRO A 111 -13.43 2.07 -11.49
CA PRO A 111 -13.38 1.22 -10.31
C PRO A 111 -13.20 -0.25 -10.74
N GLU A 112 -12.22 -0.88 -10.17
CA GLU A 112 -11.99 -2.32 -10.28
C GLU A 112 -12.57 -3.04 -9.06
N GLN A 113 -12.40 -4.35 -8.96
CA GLN A 113 -12.87 -5.13 -7.81
C GLN A 113 -12.26 -4.66 -6.47
N LEU A 114 -11.16 -3.94 -6.52
CA LEU A 114 -10.49 -3.27 -5.38
C LEU A 114 -11.15 -1.94 -4.97
N GLY A 115 -12.12 -1.46 -5.75
CA GLY A 115 -12.70 -0.13 -5.64
C GLY A 115 -11.96 0.88 -6.53
N LYS A 116 -12.18 2.17 -6.27
CA LYS A 116 -11.60 3.28 -7.03
C LYS A 116 -10.19 3.64 -6.54
N GLU A 117 -9.83 3.23 -5.33
CA GLU A 117 -8.54 3.54 -4.70
C GLU A 117 -8.01 2.36 -3.89
N PHE A 118 -6.70 2.22 -3.85
CA PHE A 118 -6.02 1.28 -2.97
C PHE A 118 -4.67 1.81 -2.51
N TYR A 119 -4.11 1.17 -1.48
CA TYR A 119 -2.89 1.62 -0.83
C TYR A 119 -1.82 0.54 -0.86
N PHE A 120 -0.57 0.96 -1.05
CA PHE A 120 0.57 0.07 -0.92
C PHE A 120 1.73 0.74 -0.18
N LYS A 121 2.60 -0.07 0.42
CA LYS A 121 3.80 0.40 1.09
C LYS A 121 5.03 -0.17 0.41
N THR A 122 5.96 0.70 0.05
CA THR A 122 7.17 0.31 -0.69
C THR A 122 8.21 -0.36 0.21
N SER A 123 8.47 0.20 1.38
CA SER A 123 9.48 -0.31 2.31
C SER A 123 9.02 -0.19 3.75
N LEU A 124 9.44 -1.16 4.57
CA LEU A 124 9.25 -1.12 6.02
C LEU A 124 10.23 -0.15 6.69
N LEU A 125 11.39 0.06 6.05
CA LEU A 125 12.46 0.93 6.53
C LEU A 125 12.35 2.37 5.97
N TYR A 126 11.20 2.76 5.45
CA TYR A 126 10.95 4.15 5.11
C TYR A 126 10.90 4.98 6.42
N PRO A 127 11.59 6.12 6.53
CA PRO A 127 12.22 6.92 5.45
C PRO A 127 13.69 6.60 5.13
N LEU A 128 14.35 5.65 5.82
CA LEU A 128 15.77 5.36 5.62
C LEU A 128 16.12 5.01 4.15
N ASN A 129 15.18 4.34 3.45
CA ASN A 129 15.31 3.95 2.04
C ASN A 129 14.48 4.82 1.10
N ALA A 130 14.06 6.03 1.52
CA ALA A 130 13.15 6.89 0.76
C ALA A 130 13.64 7.12 -0.67
N LYS A 131 14.88 7.58 -0.86
CA LYS A 131 15.43 7.86 -2.20
C LYS A 131 15.31 6.70 -3.19
N LYS A 132 15.62 5.47 -2.73
CA LYS A 132 15.51 4.26 -3.57
C LYS A 132 14.07 3.92 -3.90
N MET A 133 13.18 4.04 -2.92
CA MET A 133 11.77 3.70 -3.08
C MET A 133 11.04 4.72 -3.93
N ASP A 134 11.31 6.01 -3.72
CA ASP A 134 10.77 7.09 -4.54
C ASP A 134 11.24 6.99 -6.00
N ALA A 135 12.50 6.59 -6.22
CA ALA A 135 13.00 6.30 -7.57
C ALA A 135 12.19 5.19 -8.26
N LEU A 136 11.87 4.09 -7.55
CA LEU A 136 11.03 3.00 -8.10
C LEU A 136 9.60 3.47 -8.41
N VAL A 137 9.01 4.27 -7.52
CA VAL A 137 7.67 4.84 -7.76
C VAL A 137 7.70 5.83 -8.94
N ASN A 138 8.77 6.60 -9.10
CA ASN A 138 8.93 7.47 -10.26
C ASN A 138 9.07 6.69 -11.57
N VAL A 139 9.72 5.51 -11.56
CA VAL A 139 9.72 4.60 -12.71
C VAL A 139 8.31 4.13 -13.03
N LEU A 140 7.51 3.75 -12.02
CA LEU A 140 6.10 3.40 -12.21
C LEU A 140 5.32 4.55 -12.83
N ARG A 141 5.45 5.78 -12.28
CA ARG A 141 4.76 6.97 -12.83
C ARG A 141 5.09 7.20 -14.31
N LYS A 142 6.38 7.13 -14.67
CA LYS A 142 6.80 7.25 -16.08
C LYS A 142 6.17 6.18 -16.99
N LYS A 143 6.06 4.94 -16.51
CA LYS A 143 5.40 3.87 -17.28
C LYS A 143 3.89 4.10 -17.42
N ILE A 144 3.23 4.61 -16.39
CA ILE A 144 1.83 5.02 -16.45
C ILE A 144 1.63 6.11 -17.51
N ASP A 145 2.48 7.14 -17.53
CA ASP A 145 2.40 8.23 -18.50
C ASP A 145 2.63 7.72 -19.95
N LEU A 146 3.57 6.80 -20.14
CA LEU A 146 3.81 6.14 -21.42
C LEU A 146 2.60 5.28 -21.86
N ALA A 147 1.98 4.53 -20.96
CA ALA A 147 0.80 3.73 -21.27
C ALA A 147 -0.38 4.63 -21.71
N LYS A 148 -0.60 5.74 -20.99
CA LYS A 148 -1.63 6.74 -21.34
C LYS A 148 -1.38 7.37 -22.72
N SER A 149 -0.15 7.76 -23.02
CA SER A 149 0.19 8.36 -24.32
C SER A 149 -0.02 7.38 -25.47
N ARG A 150 0.34 6.10 -25.32
CA ARG A 150 0.08 5.05 -26.30
C ARG A 150 -1.42 4.92 -26.59
N ARG A 151 -2.25 4.90 -25.56
CA ARG A 151 -3.71 4.81 -25.70
C ARG A 151 -4.28 6.01 -26.46
N GLN A 152 -3.84 7.23 -26.12
CA GLN A 152 -4.28 8.45 -26.82
C GLN A 152 -3.91 8.44 -28.31
N THR A 153 -2.69 8.01 -28.64
CA THR A 153 -2.23 7.88 -30.02
C THR A 153 -3.06 6.87 -30.79
N PHE A 154 -3.34 5.71 -30.18
CA PHE A 154 -4.17 4.67 -30.80
C PHE A 154 -5.59 5.16 -31.07
N GLN A 155 -6.22 5.84 -30.12
CA GLN A 155 -7.56 6.42 -30.27
C GLN A 155 -7.59 7.48 -31.38
N ARG A 156 -6.57 8.36 -31.45
CA ARG A 156 -6.48 9.37 -32.49
C ARG A 156 -6.40 8.73 -33.89
N ASN A 157 -5.58 7.71 -34.04
CA ASN A 157 -5.43 7.03 -35.33
C ASN A 157 -6.71 6.28 -35.77
N ALA A 158 -7.43 5.70 -34.80
CA ALA A 158 -8.71 5.03 -35.06
C ALA A 158 -9.84 5.99 -35.43
N LEU A 159 -9.75 7.28 -35.08
CA LEU A 159 -10.73 8.31 -35.46
C LEU A 159 -10.41 8.93 -36.86
N MET A 160 -9.19 8.73 -37.37
CA MET A 160 -8.75 9.25 -38.65
C MET A 160 -8.84 8.23 -39.80
N SER A 161 -9.12 6.97 -39.48
CA SER A 161 -9.36 5.87 -40.44
C SER A 161 -10.85 5.67 -40.68
#